data_cf22eb3854a1f6b4783228f46d8509cf
#
_entry.id   cf22eb3854a1f6b4783228f46d8509cf
#
_cell.length_a   1.000
_cell.length_b   1.000
_cell.length_c   1.000
_cell.angle_alpha   90.00
_cell.angle_beta   90.00
_cell.angle_gamma   90.00
#
_symmetry.space_group_name_H-M   'P 1'
#
loop_
_entity.id
_entity.type
_entity.pdbx_description
1 polymer ?
#
loop_
_entity_poly.entity_id
_entity_poly.type
_entity_poly.pdbx_seq_one_letter_code
_entity_poly.pdbx_strand_id
1 'polypeptide(L)'
;MIINRITVRNFGKLRDRTMEFSDGINVLYGDNESGKTTTHTFVRSMLYGIQRQRGRAARKDAYSLYLPWENSADYGGTLWFENGGKNFRLTRNFYKENPTTEFLCEDDGEILDVAQGDLDAVLGGISETVYENTVSVAQLKSTTGPELVREVQNYMASYQGAGDSSVDLGRTMQMLKMARKGYQVQAEQKKRENQREKEKISSGMEYIRQELEELQEKEARVSGQEKSFYIGGDGSGIGDLETGIAALYRKRKVLEFVITTALIFGIGGALAVAGITKSLITAMVIGVIGIAAGVGAYLVRLRVSEETEKKEWQKNRLLARQEKLSWSRENIREARKEKETALENAAAEYREAEEYVYFPLAEEMEIESLNLAMTVIDQISRDIHRQVGGKLRRRISGILSEITGGRYTEILMDADLHMTVNTGERTVPLESLSRGTVEQIYFSLRMAAGELLCGREQLPVFLDEVFGMYDEERLTSVLKWLAKEKRQVIICSCRQREMEILEKNGISYNKIVL
;
A
#
# COMPACT_ATOMS: atom_id res chain seq x y z
N MET A 1 36.81 -0.30 26.97
CA MET A 1 37.01 1.10 27.39
C MET A 1 37.27 1.16 28.88
N ILE A 2 38.28 1.96 29.32
CA ILE A 2 38.61 2.19 30.74
C ILE A 2 38.69 3.70 30.94
N ILE A 3 37.94 4.24 31.87
CA ILE A 3 38.03 5.65 32.26
C ILE A 3 39.23 5.78 33.19
N ASN A 4 40.19 6.62 32.81
CA ASN A 4 41.41 6.84 33.61
C ASN A 4 41.26 8.04 34.56
N ARG A 5 40.65 9.13 34.05
CA ARG A 5 40.51 10.36 34.81
C ARG A 5 39.35 11.20 34.31
N ILE A 6 38.67 11.86 35.22
CA ILE A 6 37.74 12.93 34.90
C ILE A 6 38.17 14.22 35.61
N THR A 7 38.02 15.34 34.93
CA THR A 7 38.14 16.67 35.55
C THR A 7 36.86 17.44 35.27
N VAL A 8 36.09 17.67 36.31
CA VAL A 8 34.87 18.48 36.26
C VAL A 8 35.24 19.92 36.52
N ARG A 9 35.15 20.77 35.50
CA ARG A 9 35.33 22.23 35.69
C ARG A 9 34.17 22.81 36.48
N ASN A 10 32.96 22.61 35.95
CA ASN A 10 31.75 23.06 36.61
C ASN A 10 30.57 22.24 36.10
N PHE A 11 29.90 21.48 36.96
CA PHE A 11 28.76 20.65 36.58
C PHE A 11 27.86 20.35 37.79
N GLY A 12 26.66 20.87 37.79
CA GLY A 12 25.80 20.84 38.96
C GLY A 12 26.49 21.51 40.17
N LYS A 13 26.71 20.74 41.21
CA LYS A 13 27.43 21.21 42.40
C LYS A 13 28.95 20.92 42.40
N LEU A 14 29.42 20.12 41.46
CA LEU A 14 30.86 19.81 41.35
C LEU A 14 31.58 20.94 40.65
N ARG A 15 32.64 21.42 41.29
CA ARG A 15 33.49 22.48 40.78
C ARG A 15 34.97 22.16 41.01
N ASP A 16 35.78 22.30 39.96
CA ASP A 16 37.23 22.09 39.98
C ASP A 16 37.64 20.77 40.67
N ARG A 17 36.95 19.68 40.31
CA ARG A 17 37.19 18.35 40.87
C ARG A 17 37.84 17.42 39.85
N THR A 18 38.94 16.81 40.24
CA THR A 18 39.60 15.73 39.48
C THR A 18 39.45 14.42 40.23
N MET A 19 39.11 13.35 39.50
CA MET A 19 38.98 12.01 40.04
C MET A 19 39.74 11.06 39.13
N GLU A 20 40.57 10.19 39.74
CA GLU A 20 41.37 9.20 39.04
C GLU A 20 40.79 7.81 39.30
N PHE A 21 40.64 7.04 38.23
CA PHE A 21 40.08 5.70 38.27
C PHE A 21 41.15 4.67 37.90
N SER A 22 41.08 3.49 38.49
CA SER A 22 41.91 2.37 38.14
C SER A 22 41.11 1.38 37.30
N ASP A 23 41.78 0.45 36.62
CA ASP A 23 41.15 -0.74 36.10
C ASP A 23 40.54 -1.58 37.25
N GLY A 24 39.45 -2.33 36.96
CA GLY A 24 38.72 -3.10 37.98
C GLY A 24 37.74 -2.28 38.81
N ILE A 25 37.63 -2.54 40.11
CA ILE A 25 36.59 -1.93 40.96
C ILE A 25 37.05 -0.60 41.50
N ASN A 26 36.24 0.43 41.29
CA ASN A 26 36.38 1.77 41.89
C ASN A 26 35.14 2.05 42.76
N VAL A 27 35.37 2.52 43.98
CA VAL A 27 34.31 2.94 44.91
C VAL A 27 34.36 4.45 45.09
N LEU A 28 33.35 5.11 44.53
CA LEU A 28 33.15 6.54 44.72
C LEU A 28 32.31 6.76 45.99
N TYR A 29 33.00 7.04 47.08
CA TYR A 29 32.42 7.14 48.41
C TYR A 29 32.16 8.58 48.79
N GLY A 30 31.02 8.86 49.40
CA GLY A 30 30.69 10.16 49.95
C GLY A 30 29.29 10.20 50.55
N ASP A 31 29.03 11.15 51.40
CA ASP A 31 27.73 11.35 52.04
C ASP A 31 26.61 11.59 51.00
N ASN A 32 25.37 11.54 51.43
CA ASN A 32 24.25 11.97 50.60
C ASN A 32 24.50 13.41 50.14
N GLU A 33 24.12 13.68 48.89
CA GLU A 33 24.38 14.96 48.24
C GLU A 33 25.88 15.29 48.00
N SER A 34 26.84 14.38 48.18
CA SER A 34 28.27 14.66 47.90
C SER A 34 28.59 14.89 46.41
N GLY A 35 27.73 14.44 45.48
CA GLY A 35 27.93 14.60 44.03
C GLY A 35 28.08 13.28 43.26
N LYS A 36 27.81 12.14 43.88
CA LYS A 36 27.90 10.81 43.26
C LYS A 36 27.04 10.70 41.98
N THR A 37 25.75 10.98 42.09
CA THR A 37 24.85 11.01 40.96
C THR A 37 25.21 12.11 39.94
N THR A 38 25.76 13.23 40.41
CA THR A 38 26.26 14.28 39.53
C THR A 38 27.45 13.78 38.70
N THR A 39 28.38 13.02 39.32
CA THR A 39 29.53 12.40 38.63
C THR A 39 29.05 11.38 37.60
N HIS A 40 28.09 10.52 37.95
CA HIS A 40 27.49 9.57 37.03
C HIS A 40 26.87 10.26 35.79
N THR A 41 26.06 11.31 36.04
CA THR A 41 25.45 12.07 34.93
C THR A 41 26.49 12.83 34.12
N PHE A 42 27.58 13.34 34.78
CA PHE A 42 28.70 13.98 34.08
C PHE A 42 29.36 13.02 33.08
N VAL A 43 29.73 11.82 33.51
CA VAL A 43 30.34 10.80 32.62
C VAL A 43 29.42 10.50 31.42
N ARG A 44 28.15 10.26 31.67
CA ARG A 44 27.16 10.05 30.58
C ARG A 44 27.11 11.25 29.62
N SER A 45 27.07 12.47 30.19
CA SER A 45 27.01 13.70 29.38
C SER A 45 28.28 13.94 28.57
N MET A 46 29.44 13.54 29.11
CA MET A 46 30.70 13.59 28.37
C MET A 46 30.64 12.65 27.15
N LEU A 47 30.16 11.44 27.31
CA LEU A 47 30.08 10.45 26.21
C LEU A 47 29.03 10.83 25.16
N TYR A 48 27.80 11.13 25.56
CA TYR A 48 26.65 11.28 24.66
C TYR A 48 26.18 12.74 24.47
N GLY A 49 26.75 13.68 25.23
CA GLY A 49 26.27 15.07 25.22
C GLY A 49 25.10 15.30 26.16
N ILE A 50 24.60 16.53 26.20
CA ILE A 50 23.40 16.91 26.94
C ILE A 50 22.38 17.48 25.95
N GLN A 51 21.22 16.80 25.82
CA GLN A 51 20.12 17.31 25.03
C GLN A 51 19.30 18.33 25.82
N ARG A 52 19.06 19.48 25.20
CA ARG A 52 18.21 20.52 25.75
C ARG A 52 16.82 20.43 25.17
N GLN A 53 15.84 20.31 26.06
CA GLN A 53 14.43 20.29 25.63
C GLN A 53 13.88 21.71 25.47
N ARG A 54 12.73 21.85 24.81
CA ARG A 54 12.06 23.15 24.61
C ARG A 54 10.79 23.26 25.45
N GLY A 55 10.35 24.47 25.75
CA GLY A 55 9.12 24.73 26.46
C GLY A 55 9.13 24.31 27.94
N ARG A 56 8.02 23.76 28.44
CA ARG A 56 7.88 23.34 29.86
C ARG A 56 8.82 22.21 30.26
N ALA A 57 9.16 21.33 29.32
CA ALA A 57 10.07 20.21 29.55
C ALA A 57 11.52 20.68 29.84
N ALA A 58 11.93 21.81 29.32
CA ALA A 58 13.26 22.38 29.56
C ALA A 58 13.59 22.67 31.03
N ARG A 59 12.58 22.81 31.89
CA ARG A 59 12.80 23.05 33.33
C ARG A 59 13.24 21.81 34.11
N LYS A 60 13.05 20.62 33.52
CA LYS A 60 13.31 19.32 34.16
C LYS A 60 14.31 18.47 33.36
N ASP A 61 14.90 19.03 32.30
CA ASP A 61 15.90 18.32 31.52
C ASP A 61 17.26 18.28 32.24
N ALA A 62 18.10 17.34 31.81
CA ALA A 62 19.43 17.18 32.42
C ALA A 62 20.27 18.46 32.29
N TYR A 63 20.16 19.20 31.18
CA TYR A 63 20.87 20.46 30.99
C TYR A 63 20.54 21.45 32.10
N SER A 64 19.27 21.71 32.38
CA SER A 64 18.82 22.70 33.37
C SER A 64 19.03 22.25 34.81
N LEU A 65 18.93 20.95 35.08
CA LEU A 65 19.13 20.36 36.40
C LEU A 65 20.60 20.44 36.86
N TYR A 66 21.54 20.29 35.93
CA TYR A 66 22.98 20.30 36.22
C TYR A 66 23.68 21.59 35.77
N LEU A 67 22.93 22.59 35.28
CA LEU A 67 23.48 23.90 34.97
C LEU A 67 24.03 24.53 36.25
N PRO A 68 25.34 24.89 36.33
CA PRO A 68 25.91 25.51 37.51
C PRO A 68 25.27 26.87 37.79
N TRP A 69 25.07 27.19 39.07
CA TRP A 69 24.51 28.47 39.49
C TRP A 69 25.53 29.61 39.36
N GLU A 70 26.81 29.30 39.52
CA GLU A 70 27.92 30.24 39.36
C GLU A 70 28.81 29.81 38.19
N ASN A 71 29.37 30.76 37.47
CA ASN A 71 30.30 30.53 36.36
C ASN A 71 29.75 29.51 35.33
N SER A 72 28.49 29.66 34.93
CA SER A 72 27.86 28.75 33.98
C SER A 72 28.55 28.69 32.60
N ALA A 73 29.41 29.68 32.29
CA ALA A 73 30.24 29.64 31.08
C ALA A 73 31.24 28.46 31.05
N ASP A 74 31.65 27.96 32.25
CA ASP A 74 32.55 26.82 32.39
C ASP A 74 31.84 25.48 32.53
N TYR A 75 30.53 25.40 32.17
CA TYR A 75 29.70 24.22 32.29
C TYR A 75 30.25 23.05 31.48
N GLY A 76 30.98 22.16 32.10
CA GLY A 76 31.63 21.02 31.43
C GLY A 76 32.88 20.51 32.13
N GLY A 77 33.75 19.89 31.36
CA GLY A 77 35.02 19.34 31.88
C GLY A 77 35.73 18.49 30.84
N THR A 78 36.58 17.57 31.32
CA THR A 78 37.38 16.68 30.48
C THR A 78 37.32 15.26 31.01
N LEU A 79 37.24 14.31 30.09
CA LEU A 79 37.25 12.86 30.32
C LEU A 79 38.46 12.26 29.60
N TRP A 80 39.28 11.51 30.31
CA TRP A 80 40.36 10.70 29.74
C TRP A 80 40.00 9.22 29.86
N PHE A 81 40.14 8.51 28.76
CA PHE A 81 39.82 7.09 28.72
C PHE A 81 40.68 6.34 27.70
N GLU A 82 40.88 5.07 27.95
CA GLU A 82 41.53 4.13 27.03
C GLU A 82 40.47 3.31 26.33
N ASN A 83 40.59 3.14 25.01
CA ASN A 83 39.78 2.19 24.25
C ASN A 83 40.60 1.58 23.12
N GLY A 84 40.50 0.24 22.94
CA GLY A 84 41.25 -0.47 21.91
C GLY A 84 42.76 -0.30 21.99
N GLY A 85 43.33 -0.04 23.21
CA GLY A 85 44.75 0.19 23.44
C GLY A 85 45.23 1.60 23.07
N LYS A 86 44.33 2.54 22.78
CA LYS A 86 44.63 3.95 22.53
C LYS A 86 44.04 4.82 23.64
N ASN A 87 44.75 5.91 23.95
CA ASN A 87 44.34 6.90 24.95
C ASN A 87 43.64 8.08 24.30
N PHE A 88 42.49 8.44 24.84
CA PHE A 88 41.64 9.51 24.30
C PHE A 88 41.38 10.57 25.37
N ARG A 89 41.27 11.82 24.91
CA ARG A 89 40.85 12.95 25.71
C ARG A 89 39.65 13.63 25.07
N LEU A 90 38.54 13.66 25.80
CA LEU A 90 37.31 14.31 25.38
C LEU A 90 37.03 15.50 26.31
N THR A 91 37.06 16.72 25.78
CA THR A 91 36.71 17.95 26.48
C THR A 91 35.41 18.51 25.95
N ARG A 92 34.46 18.78 26.83
CA ARG A 92 33.18 19.42 26.47
C ARG A 92 32.86 20.63 27.31
N ASN A 93 32.34 21.66 26.66
CA ASN A 93 31.62 22.75 27.30
C ASN A 93 30.15 22.68 26.84
N PHE A 94 29.24 22.52 27.79
CA PHE A 94 27.80 22.38 27.51
C PHE A 94 27.06 23.71 27.50
N TYR A 95 27.74 24.83 27.83
CA TYR A 95 27.10 26.14 27.95
C TYR A 95 26.51 26.57 26.59
N LYS A 96 25.22 26.90 26.60
CA LYS A 96 24.43 27.13 25.39
C LYS A 96 24.93 28.21 24.44
N GLU A 97 25.66 29.25 25.02
CA GLU A 97 26.15 30.38 24.23
C GLU A 97 27.50 30.09 23.57
N ASN A 98 28.26 29.14 24.13
CA ASN A 98 29.54 28.72 23.58
C ASN A 98 29.77 27.21 23.78
N PRO A 99 28.98 26.35 23.15
CA PRO A 99 29.21 24.91 23.25
C PRO A 99 30.46 24.54 22.46
N THR A 100 31.39 23.86 23.12
CA THR A 100 32.58 23.34 22.44
C THR A 100 32.77 21.87 22.75
N THR A 101 33.28 21.13 21.78
CA THR A 101 33.70 19.74 21.95
C THR A 101 35.05 19.57 21.26
N GLU A 102 36.04 19.08 22.00
CA GLU A 102 37.35 18.72 21.49
C GLU A 102 37.59 17.25 21.81
N PHE A 103 37.88 16.46 20.78
CA PHE A 103 38.15 15.04 20.93
C PHE A 103 39.52 14.74 20.32
N LEU A 104 40.43 14.21 21.12
CA LEU A 104 41.81 13.99 20.74
C LEU A 104 42.24 12.57 21.09
N CYS A 105 42.91 11.89 20.16
CA CYS A 105 43.70 10.71 20.45
C CYS A 105 45.06 11.17 20.94
N GLU A 106 45.42 10.86 22.19
CA GLU A 106 46.68 11.36 22.81
C GLU A 106 47.92 10.62 22.29
N ASP A 107 47.77 9.39 21.77
CA ASP A 107 48.91 8.59 21.35
C ASP A 107 49.50 9.05 19.99
N ASP A 108 48.68 9.54 19.09
CA ASP A 108 49.09 10.01 17.75
C ASP A 108 48.83 11.51 17.53
N GLY A 109 48.17 12.18 18.46
CA GLY A 109 47.84 13.60 18.39
C GLY A 109 46.75 13.95 17.39
N GLU A 110 46.01 12.96 16.91
CA GLU A 110 44.91 13.14 15.95
C GLU A 110 43.70 13.82 16.61
N ILE A 111 43.22 14.90 15.99
CA ILE A 111 41.98 15.55 16.39
C ILE A 111 40.82 14.86 15.66
N LEU A 112 39.90 14.31 16.42
CA LEU A 112 38.77 13.58 15.97
C LEU A 112 37.51 14.46 15.98
N ASP A 113 36.59 14.25 15.03
CA ASP A 113 35.37 15.06 14.91
C ASP A 113 34.14 14.29 15.41
N VAL A 114 33.63 14.68 16.56
CA VAL A 114 32.42 14.09 17.15
C VAL A 114 31.18 14.27 16.24
N ALA A 115 31.12 15.35 15.46
CA ALA A 115 29.99 15.58 14.55
C ALA A 115 30.01 14.66 13.34
N GLN A 116 31.17 14.14 12.97
CA GLN A 116 31.30 13.12 11.89
C GLN A 116 31.14 11.68 12.39
N GLY A 117 30.95 11.50 13.70
CA GLY A 117 30.69 10.18 14.28
C GLY A 117 31.94 9.45 14.82
N ASP A 118 33.09 10.10 14.91
CA ASP A 118 34.33 9.46 15.38
C ASP A 118 34.19 8.95 16.82
N LEU A 119 33.50 9.71 17.70
CA LEU A 119 33.25 9.25 19.07
C LEU A 119 32.31 8.03 19.07
N ASP A 120 31.29 8.03 18.26
CA ASP A 120 30.38 6.88 18.13
C ASP A 120 31.13 5.63 17.64
N ALA A 121 32.06 5.81 16.69
CA ALA A 121 32.93 4.72 16.22
C ALA A 121 33.84 4.20 17.34
N VAL A 122 34.46 5.08 18.14
CA VAL A 122 35.30 4.71 19.31
C VAL A 122 34.45 4.01 20.39
N LEU A 123 33.18 4.40 20.57
CA LEU A 123 32.24 3.75 21.48
C LEU A 123 31.61 2.46 20.89
N GLY A 124 32.00 2.04 19.68
CA GLY A 124 31.49 0.83 19.03
C GLY A 124 30.02 0.96 18.58
N GLY A 125 29.53 2.17 18.31
CA GLY A 125 28.14 2.43 17.90
C GLY A 125 27.11 2.24 19.03
N ILE A 126 27.55 2.18 20.29
CA ILE A 126 26.66 1.99 21.44
C ILE A 126 25.88 3.27 21.70
N SER A 127 24.56 3.22 21.52
CA SER A 127 23.68 4.36 21.77
C SER A 127 23.56 4.72 23.26
N GLU A 128 23.19 5.97 23.56
CA GLU A 128 22.89 6.42 24.94
C GLU A 128 21.84 5.51 25.60
N THR A 129 20.81 5.12 24.86
CA THR A 129 19.74 4.23 25.34
C THR A 129 20.27 2.86 25.73
N VAL A 130 21.16 2.26 24.93
CA VAL A 130 21.82 0.99 25.28
C VAL A 130 22.67 1.16 26.52
N TYR A 131 23.50 2.19 26.60
CA TYR A 131 24.36 2.50 27.76
C TYR A 131 23.54 2.62 29.05
N GLU A 132 22.47 3.45 29.07
CA GLU A 132 21.62 3.68 30.25
C GLU A 132 20.82 2.46 30.68
N ASN A 133 20.42 1.61 29.73
CA ASN A 133 19.62 0.43 30.02
C ASN A 133 20.46 -0.82 30.31
N THR A 134 21.78 -0.76 30.16
CA THR A 134 22.69 -1.88 30.41
C THR A 134 23.70 -1.58 31.50
N VAL A 135 24.81 -0.99 31.15
CA VAL A 135 25.98 -0.82 32.04
C VAL A 135 25.90 0.41 32.95
N SER A 136 25.06 1.38 32.68
CA SER A 136 24.86 2.57 33.48
C SER A 136 23.57 2.48 34.29
N VAL A 137 23.67 2.17 35.57
CA VAL A 137 22.52 1.97 36.45
C VAL A 137 22.41 3.16 37.42
N ALA A 138 21.44 4.04 37.15
CA ALA A 138 21.16 5.20 38.00
C ALA A 138 20.37 4.79 39.25
N GLN A 139 20.44 5.64 40.27
CA GLN A 139 19.73 5.47 41.54
C GLN A 139 18.22 5.22 41.31
N LEU A 140 17.64 4.25 41.98
CA LEU A 140 16.23 3.82 41.87
C LEU A 140 15.78 3.35 40.49
N LYS A 141 16.72 3.18 39.54
CA LYS A 141 16.44 2.66 38.19
C LYS A 141 17.01 1.24 37.99
N SER A 142 16.98 0.40 39.02
CA SER A 142 17.42 -0.98 38.91
C SER A 142 16.53 -1.79 37.96
N THR A 143 15.22 -1.50 37.90
CA THR A 143 14.32 -2.12 36.94
C THR A 143 14.47 -1.51 35.56
N THR A 144 14.48 -2.36 34.53
CA THR A 144 14.59 -1.93 33.13
C THR A 144 13.21 -1.54 32.57
N GLY A 145 13.19 -0.47 31.78
CA GLY A 145 11.99 -0.04 31.07
C GLY A 145 11.78 -0.76 29.73
N PRO A 146 10.70 -0.44 29.01
CA PRO A 146 10.41 -0.99 27.69
C PRO A 146 11.47 -0.64 26.64
N GLU A 147 12.34 0.35 26.93
CA GLU A 147 13.44 0.72 26.05
C GLU A 147 14.46 -0.39 25.88
N LEU A 148 14.83 -1.11 26.95
CA LEU A 148 15.76 -2.25 26.83
C LEU A 148 15.17 -3.37 26.00
N VAL A 149 13.87 -3.64 26.17
CA VAL A 149 13.15 -4.63 25.35
C VAL A 149 13.30 -4.29 23.87
N ARG A 150 13.06 -3.04 23.52
CA ARG A 150 13.18 -2.55 22.15
C ARG A 150 14.61 -2.65 21.62
N GLU A 151 15.61 -2.27 22.40
CA GLU A 151 17.01 -2.36 21.99
C GLU A 151 17.46 -3.81 21.79
N VAL A 152 17.05 -4.74 22.66
CA VAL A 152 17.32 -6.17 22.48
C VAL A 152 16.60 -6.71 21.23
N GLN A 153 15.36 -6.30 20.99
CA GLN A 153 14.62 -6.67 19.78
C GLN A 153 15.28 -6.10 18.52
N ASN A 154 15.71 -4.83 18.53
CA ASN A 154 16.43 -4.20 17.43
C ASN A 154 17.76 -4.92 17.15
N TYR A 155 18.52 -5.24 18.21
CA TYR A 155 19.74 -6.03 18.08
C TYR A 155 19.48 -7.41 17.48
N MET A 156 18.42 -8.08 17.94
CA MET A 156 18.02 -9.37 17.38
C MET A 156 17.70 -9.24 15.88
N ALA A 157 17.08 -8.12 15.51
CA ALA A 157 16.73 -7.83 14.13
C ALA A 157 17.95 -7.53 13.24
N SER A 158 18.96 -6.84 13.78
CA SER A 158 20.19 -6.46 13.05
C SER A 158 21.25 -7.57 13.01
N TYR A 159 21.14 -8.60 13.83
CA TYR A 159 22.18 -9.62 14.04
C TYR A 159 22.54 -10.42 12.76
N GLN A 160 21.66 -10.53 11.78
CA GLN A 160 21.92 -11.20 10.49
C GLN A 160 22.25 -10.26 9.32
N GLY A 161 22.10 -8.97 9.49
CA GLY A 161 22.45 -7.98 8.47
C GLY A 161 23.91 -7.58 8.64
N ALA A 162 24.81 -8.25 7.93
CA ALA A 162 26.24 -7.94 7.78
C ALA A 162 26.65 -6.50 8.22
N GLY A 163 26.69 -6.22 9.51
CA GLY A 163 27.42 -5.07 10.06
C GLY A 163 26.78 -3.70 9.91
N ASP A 164 25.62 -3.57 9.28
CA ASP A 164 24.94 -2.28 9.17
C ASP A 164 23.73 -2.21 10.10
N SER A 165 23.84 -1.42 11.16
CA SER A 165 22.86 -1.27 12.25
C SER A 165 21.57 -0.53 11.83
N SER A 166 21.34 -0.34 10.53
CA SER A 166 20.27 0.53 10.02
C SER A 166 18.95 -0.17 9.68
N VAL A 167 18.86 -1.51 9.76
CA VAL A 167 17.64 -2.23 9.35
C VAL A 167 16.69 -2.46 10.52
N ASP A 168 15.74 -1.55 10.69
CA ASP A 168 14.60 -1.72 11.60
C ASP A 168 13.55 -2.65 10.95
N LEU A 169 13.58 -3.95 11.31
CA LEU A 169 12.62 -4.94 10.81
C LEU A 169 11.17 -4.57 11.15
N GLY A 170 10.92 -3.95 12.29
CA GLY A 170 9.58 -3.49 12.68
C GLY A 170 9.05 -2.42 11.72
N ARG A 171 9.88 -1.44 11.42
CA ARG A 171 9.57 -0.38 10.45
C ARG A 171 9.43 -0.93 9.04
N THR A 172 10.32 -1.84 8.65
CA THR A 172 10.25 -2.52 7.35
C THR A 172 8.94 -3.30 7.21
N MET A 173 8.56 -4.07 8.24
CA MET A 173 7.28 -4.79 8.26
C MET A 173 6.07 -3.86 8.17
N GLN A 174 6.10 -2.70 8.82
CA GLN A 174 5.04 -1.69 8.69
C GLN A 174 4.96 -1.11 7.27
N MET A 175 6.11 -0.80 6.66
CA MET A 175 6.17 -0.33 5.27
C MET A 175 5.58 -1.35 4.29
N LEU A 176 5.95 -2.63 4.43
CA LEU A 176 5.40 -3.71 3.61
C LEU A 176 3.89 -3.87 3.79
N LYS A 177 3.38 -3.77 5.02
CA LYS A 177 1.94 -3.80 5.30
C LYS A 177 1.20 -2.61 4.66
N MET A 178 1.78 -1.42 4.69
CA MET A 178 1.20 -0.23 4.04
C MET A 178 1.21 -0.37 2.51
N ALA A 179 2.33 -0.83 1.93
CA ALA A 179 2.43 -1.09 0.49
C ALA A 179 1.39 -2.13 0.04
N ARG A 180 1.28 -3.27 0.76
CA ARG A 180 0.27 -4.29 0.49
C ARG A 180 -1.14 -3.73 0.51
N LYS A 181 -1.49 -2.91 1.51
CA LYS A 181 -2.81 -2.26 1.59
C LYS A 181 -3.05 -1.33 0.39
N GLY A 182 -2.04 -0.61 -0.06
CA GLY A 182 -2.10 0.22 -1.27
C GLY A 182 -2.45 -0.59 -2.51
N TYR A 183 -1.74 -1.69 -2.76
CA TYR A 183 -2.02 -2.58 -3.89
C TYR A 183 -3.37 -3.29 -3.76
N GLN A 184 -3.81 -3.65 -2.55
CA GLN A 184 -5.16 -4.20 -2.34
C GLN A 184 -6.26 -3.23 -2.78
N VAL A 185 -6.14 -1.95 -2.42
CA VAL A 185 -7.11 -0.92 -2.83
C VAL A 185 -7.10 -0.74 -4.35
N GLN A 186 -5.93 -0.72 -4.98
CA GLN A 186 -5.81 -0.61 -6.44
C GLN A 186 -6.40 -1.82 -7.17
N ALA A 187 -6.13 -3.03 -6.69
CA ALA A 187 -6.70 -4.26 -7.24
C ALA A 187 -8.23 -4.28 -7.13
N GLU A 188 -8.79 -3.88 -5.98
CA GLU A 188 -10.24 -3.78 -5.80
C GLU A 188 -10.86 -2.72 -6.71
N GLN A 189 -10.21 -1.57 -6.89
CA GLN A 189 -10.70 -0.54 -7.82
C GLN A 189 -10.75 -1.06 -9.24
N LYS A 190 -9.67 -1.68 -9.74
CA LYS A 190 -9.62 -2.27 -11.08
C LYS A 190 -10.68 -3.35 -11.27
N LYS A 191 -10.90 -4.22 -10.27
CA LYS A 191 -11.96 -5.22 -10.31
C LYS A 191 -13.35 -4.59 -10.42
N ARG A 192 -13.61 -3.53 -9.65
CA ARG A 192 -14.89 -2.80 -9.69
C ARG A 192 -15.09 -2.06 -11.03
N GLU A 193 -14.03 -1.50 -11.60
CA GLU A 193 -14.07 -0.85 -12.92
C GLU A 193 -14.39 -1.87 -14.00
N ASN A 194 -13.68 -2.99 -14.04
CA ASN A 194 -13.94 -4.08 -14.98
C ASN A 194 -15.36 -4.65 -14.82
N GLN A 195 -15.82 -4.85 -13.60
CA GLN A 195 -17.20 -5.31 -13.35
C GLN A 195 -18.24 -4.31 -13.88
N ARG A 196 -18.05 -3.02 -13.68
CA ARG A 196 -18.93 -1.97 -14.22
C ARG A 196 -18.92 -1.93 -15.74
N GLU A 197 -17.77 -2.16 -16.35
CA GLU A 197 -17.63 -2.22 -17.80
C GLU A 197 -18.38 -3.42 -18.37
N LYS A 198 -18.24 -4.60 -17.78
CA LYS A 198 -19.02 -5.79 -18.12
C LYS A 198 -20.52 -5.58 -17.98
N GLU A 199 -20.97 -4.95 -16.92
CA GLU A 199 -22.38 -4.63 -16.72
C GLU A 199 -22.92 -3.68 -17.79
N LYS A 200 -22.13 -2.68 -18.22
CA LYS A 200 -22.49 -1.77 -19.32
C LYS A 200 -22.61 -2.52 -20.64
N ILE A 201 -21.61 -3.35 -20.99
CA ILE A 201 -21.63 -4.14 -22.22
C ILE A 201 -22.83 -5.11 -22.21
N SER A 202 -23.04 -5.82 -21.11
CA SER A 202 -24.18 -6.74 -20.96
C SER A 202 -25.52 -6.05 -21.12
N SER A 203 -25.69 -4.88 -20.50
CA SER A 203 -26.91 -4.08 -20.65
C SER A 203 -27.11 -3.59 -22.09
N GLY A 204 -26.02 -3.19 -22.76
CA GLY A 204 -26.03 -2.83 -24.18
C GLY A 204 -26.42 -3.99 -25.08
N MET A 205 -25.90 -5.18 -24.82
CA MET A 205 -26.26 -6.40 -25.55
C MET A 205 -27.75 -6.75 -25.40
N GLU A 206 -28.29 -6.62 -24.19
CA GLU A 206 -29.71 -6.88 -23.93
C GLU A 206 -30.60 -5.89 -24.68
N TYR A 207 -30.23 -4.60 -24.70
CA TYR A 207 -30.93 -3.60 -25.48
C TYR A 207 -30.91 -3.92 -26.99
N ILE A 208 -29.77 -4.31 -27.56
CA ILE A 208 -29.65 -4.69 -28.97
C ILE A 208 -30.50 -5.94 -29.27
N ARG A 209 -30.59 -6.92 -28.37
CA ARG A 209 -31.46 -8.10 -28.51
C ARG A 209 -32.92 -7.72 -28.59
N GLN A 210 -33.38 -6.82 -27.74
CA GLN A 210 -34.75 -6.31 -27.77
C GLN A 210 -35.06 -5.62 -29.10
N GLU A 211 -34.15 -4.77 -29.60
CA GLU A 211 -34.31 -4.14 -30.91
C GLU A 211 -34.36 -5.17 -32.06
N LEU A 212 -33.54 -6.24 -31.99
CA LEU A 212 -33.57 -7.30 -32.97
C LEU A 212 -34.90 -8.06 -32.95
N GLU A 213 -35.47 -8.34 -31.78
CA GLU A 213 -36.81 -8.95 -31.66
C GLU A 213 -37.89 -8.08 -32.29
N GLU A 214 -37.87 -6.76 -32.03
CA GLU A 214 -38.78 -5.82 -32.65
C GLU A 214 -38.66 -5.80 -34.19
N LEU A 215 -37.40 -5.79 -34.69
CA LEU A 215 -37.15 -5.85 -36.13
C LEU A 215 -37.64 -7.17 -36.75
N GLN A 216 -37.48 -8.30 -36.08
CA GLN A 216 -37.99 -9.57 -36.50
C GLN A 216 -39.53 -9.59 -36.58
N GLU A 217 -40.19 -9.02 -35.57
CA GLU A 217 -41.65 -8.87 -35.62
C GLU A 217 -42.11 -7.97 -36.78
N LYS A 218 -41.42 -6.85 -37.01
CA LYS A 218 -41.69 -5.94 -38.13
C LYS A 218 -41.48 -6.66 -39.48
N GLU A 219 -40.41 -7.41 -39.63
CA GLU A 219 -40.12 -8.23 -40.83
C GLU A 219 -41.21 -9.28 -41.07
N ALA A 220 -41.64 -9.98 -40.00
CA ALA A 220 -42.73 -10.96 -40.10
C ALA A 220 -44.06 -10.31 -40.52
N ARG A 221 -44.39 -9.11 -39.97
CA ARG A 221 -45.59 -8.37 -40.35
C ARG A 221 -45.54 -7.94 -41.83
N VAL A 222 -44.42 -7.38 -42.31
CA VAL A 222 -44.25 -6.96 -43.70
C VAL A 222 -44.27 -8.17 -44.63
N SER A 223 -43.60 -9.26 -44.28
CA SER A 223 -43.61 -10.52 -45.02
C SER A 223 -45.03 -11.13 -45.10
N GLY A 224 -45.81 -11.05 -44.01
CA GLY A 224 -47.21 -11.43 -43.98
C GLY A 224 -48.09 -10.59 -44.93
N GLN A 225 -47.85 -9.26 -44.94
CA GLN A 225 -48.55 -8.35 -45.86
C GLN A 225 -48.17 -8.62 -47.33
N GLU A 226 -46.91 -8.87 -47.61
CA GLU A 226 -46.41 -9.23 -48.94
C GLU A 226 -47.01 -10.53 -49.42
N LYS A 227 -47.07 -11.59 -48.58
CA LYS A 227 -47.74 -12.87 -48.89
C LYS A 227 -49.22 -12.64 -49.14
N SER A 228 -49.93 -11.88 -48.33
CA SER A 228 -51.33 -11.57 -48.51
C SER A 228 -51.61 -10.80 -49.80
N PHE A 229 -50.70 -9.91 -50.24
CA PHE A 229 -50.74 -9.20 -51.49
C PHE A 229 -50.69 -10.18 -52.69
N TYR A 230 -49.86 -11.21 -52.67
CA TYR A 230 -49.73 -12.20 -53.72
C TYR A 230 -50.85 -13.25 -53.67
N ILE A 231 -51.27 -13.76 -52.52
CA ILE A 231 -52.31 -14.79 -52.35
C ILE A 231 -53.72 -14.21 -52.55
N GLY A 232 -53.94 -12.95 -52.14
CA GLY A 232 -55.22 -12.24 -52.26
C GLY A 232 -55.60 -11.81 -53.69
N GLY A 233 -54.77 -12.15 -54.66
CA GLY A 233 -55.04 -11.85 -56.07
C GLY A 233 -54.56 -10.50 -56.57
N ASP A 234 -54.10 -9.61 -55.69
CA ASP A 234 -53.60 -8.29 -56.08
C ASP A 234 -52.27 -8.41 -56.89
N GLY A 235 -51.44 -9.39 -56.62
CA GLY A 235 -50.19 -9.64 -57.36
C GLY A 235 -50.39 -10.27 -58.69
N SER A 236 -51.31 -11.22 -58.81
CA SER A 236 -51.76 -11.83 -60.12
C SER A 236 -52.59 -10.85 -60.92
N GLY A 237 -53.35 -9.99 -60.25
CA GLY A 237 -54.15 -8.93 -60.87
C GLY A 237 -53.35 -7.91 -61.69
N ILE A 238 -52.07 -7.70 -61.41
CA ILE A 238 -51.19 -6.82 -62.21
C ILE A 238 -51.04 -7.39 -63.64
N GLY A 239 -50.74 -8.70 -63.76
CA GLY A 239 -50.65 -9.37 -65.04
C GLY A 239 -52.01 -9.38 -65.84
N ASP A 240 -53.09 -9.57 -65.10
CA ASP A 240 -54.45 -9.53 -65.73
C ASP A 240 -54.80 -8.09 -66.14
N LEU A 241 -54.44 -7.09 -65.40
CA LEU A 241 -54.61 -5.68 -65.78
C LEU A 241 -53.72 -5.32 -66.98
N GLU A 242 -52.47 -5.77 -67.04
CA GLU A 242 -51.58 -5.58 -68.20
C GLU A 242 -52.16 -6.20 -69.47
N THR A 243 -52.63 -7.45 -69.41
CA THR A 243 -53.29 -8.11 -70.56
C THR A 243 -54.57 -7.41 -70.96
N GLY A 244 -55.35 -6.96 -69.94
CA GLY A 244 -56.59 -6.19 -70.16
C GLY A 244 -56.32 -4.80 -70.77
N ILE A 245 -55.31 -4.10 -70.32
CA ILE A 245 -54.89 -2.81 -70.90
C ILE A 245 -54.37 -2.96 -72.31
N ALA A 246 -53.58 -3.97 -72.59
CA ALA A 246 -53.11 -4.28 -73.94
C ALA A 246 -54.29 -4.65 -74.91
N ALA A 247 -55.33 -5.34 -74.41
CA ALA A 247 -56.51 -5.61 -75.16
C ALA A 247 -57.33 -4.35 -75.49
N LEU A 248 -57.44 -3.45 -74.48
CA LEU A 248 -58.11 -2.14 -74.68
C LEU A 248 -57.37 -1.24 -75.68
N TYR A 249 -56.06 -1.24 -75.66
CA TYR A 249 -55.22 -0.49 -76.62
C TYR A 249 -55.41 -1.02 -78.03
N ARG A 250 -55.53 -2.39 -78.22
CA ARG A 250 -55.85 -3.03 -79.52
C ARG A 250 -57.22 -2.57 -79.97
N LYS A 251 -58.23 -2.63 -79.10
CA LYS A 251 -59.58 -2.14 -79.38
C LYS A 251 -59.62 -0.69 -79.83
N ARG A 252 -58.89 0.17 -79.13
CA ARG A 252 -58.77 1.61 -79.43
C ARG A 252 -58.16 1.83 -80.83
N LYS A 253 -57.10 1.11 -81.20
CA LYS A 253 -56.53 1.18 -82.56
C LYS A 253 -57.53 0.73 -83.64
N VAL A 254 -58.26 -0.33 -83.36
CA VAL A 254 -59.30 -0.80 -84.29
C VAL A 254 -60.41 0.25 -84.46
N LEU A 255 -60.88 0.88 -83.37
CA LEU A 255 -61.86 1.96 -83.39
C LEU A 255 -61.35 3.21 -84.12
N GLU A 256 -60.10 3.59 -83.97
CA GLU A 256 -59.46 4.69 -84.70
C GLU A 256 -59.45 4.39 -86.21
N PHE A 257 -59.15 3.12 -86.58
CA PHE A 257 -59.24 2.69 -87.98
C PHE A 257 -60.67 2.72 -88.52
N VAL A 258 -61.63 2.30 -87.71
CA VAL A 258 -63.09 2.32 -88.13
C VAL A 258 -63.54 3.76 -88.26
N ILE A 259 -63.17 4.72 -87.36
CA ILE A 259 -63.53 6.10 -87.44
C ILE A 259 -62.93 6.75 -88.69
N THR A 260 -61.66 6.53 -88.96
CA THR A 260 -61.01 7.06 -90.16
C THR A 260 -61.62 6.49 -91.44
N THR A 261 -61.88 5.19 -91.43
CA THR A 261 -62.52 4.50 -92.58
C THR A 261 -63.93 4.98 -92.78
N ALA A 262 -64.76 5.08 -91.73
CA ALA A 262 -66.13 5.58 -91.80
C ALA A 262 -66.19 7.03 -92.32
N LEU A 263 -65.25 7.87 -91.91
CA LEU A 263 -65.17 9.26 -92.43
C LEU A 263 -64.76 9.28 -93.91
N ILE A 264 -63.75 8.50 -94.27
CA ILE A 264 -63.30 8.42 -95.69
C ILE A 264 -64.41 7.89 -96.60
N PHE A 265 -65.02 6.72 -96.23
CA PHE A 265 -66.09 6.14 -97.03
C PHE A 265 -67.42 6.89 -96.95
N GLY A 266 -67.72 7.48 -95.79
CA GLY A 266 -68.90 8.30 -95.60
C GLY A 266 -68.89 9.58 -96.47
N ILE A 267 -67.80 10.34 -96.35
CA ILE A 267 -67.65 11.57 -97.12
C ILE A 267 -67.28 11.26 -98.56
N GLY A 268 -66.27 10.42 -98.78
CA GLY A 268 -65.84 10.02 -100.12
C GLY A 268 -66.90 9.29 -100.91
N GLY A 269 -67.66 8.35 -100.30
CA GLY A 269 -68.75 7.61 -100.84
C GLY A 269 -69.96 8.53 -101.21
N ALA A 270 -70.24 9.47 -100.28
CA ALA A 270 -71.28 10.45 -100.56
C ALA A 270 -70.93 11.36 -101.77
N LEU A 271 -69.69 11.84 -101.88
CA LEU A 271 -69.17 12.58 -103.02
C LEU A 271 -69.22 11.78 -104.36
N ALA A 272 -68.77 10.51 -104.28
CA ALA A 272 -68.78 9.62 -105.47
C ALA A 272 -70.20 9.31 -105.96
N VAL A 273 -71.13 9.02 -105.07
CA VAL A 273 -72.54 8.76 -105.40
C VAL A 273 -73.25 9.98 -105.91
N ALA A 274 -72.96 11.19 -105.35
CA ALA A 274 -73.49 12.44 -105.86
C ALA A 274 -73.03 12.76 -107.32
N GLY A 275 -71.78 12.37 -107.63
CA GLY A 275 -71.20 12.49 -108.95
C GLY A 275 -71.80 11.56 -110.02
N ILE A 276 -72.07 10.30 -109.62
CA ILE A 276 -72.53 9.26 -110.55
C ILE A 276 -74.04 9.21 -110.74
N THR A 277 -74.83 9.34 -109.65
CA THR A 277 -76.32 9.20 -109.68
C THR A 277 -77.08 10.52 -109.80
N LYS A 278 -76.41 11.65 -109.67
CA LYS A 278 -77.05 13.00 -109.64
C LYS A 278 -78.16 13.09 -108.59
N SER A 279 -78.30 12.13 -107.65
CA SER A 279 -79.33 12.12 -106.61
C SER A 279 -78.71 12.63 -105.29
N LEU A 280 -79.02 13.82 -104.94
CA LEU A 280 -78.56 14.45 -103.66
C LEU A 280 -79.09 13.73 -102.43
N ILE A 281 -80.25 13.10 -102.48
CA ILE A 281 -80.87 12.39 -101.35
C ILE A 281 -80.10 11.15 -101.00
N THR A 282 -79.66 10.28 -101.96
CA THR A 282 -78.90 9.07 -101.72
C THR A 282 -77.49 9.38 -101.23
N ALA A 283 -76.86 10.44 -101.72
CA ALA A 283 -75.57 10.91 -101.25
C ALA A 283 -75.65 11.45 -99.77
N MET A 284 -76.68 12.17 -99.43
CA MET A 284 -76.92 12.63 -98.02
C MET A 284 -77.16 11.45 -97.11
N VAL A 285 -77.91 10.44 -97.47
CA VAL A 285 -78.14 9.25 -96.64
C VAL A 285 -76.86 8.48 -96.37
N ILE A 286 -75.99 8.26 -97.37
CA ILE A 286 -74.70 7.61 -97.20
C ILE A 286 -73.76 8.46 -96.28
N GLY A 287 -73.74 9.79 -96.49
CA GLY A 287 -72.97 10.68 -95.64
C GLY A 287 -73.44 10.64 -94.21
N VAL A 288 -74.77 10.73 -93.98
CA VAL A 288 -75.33 10.63 -92.60
C VAL A 288 -75.03 9.32 -91.92
N ILE A 289 -75.11 8.18 -92.64
CA ILE A 289 -74.75 6.85 -92.09
C ILE A 289 -73.29 6.78 -91.76
N GLY A 290 -72.42 7.30 -92.66
CA GLY A 290 -70.94 7.37 -92.34
C GLY A 290 -70.60 8.21 -91.13
N ILE A 291 -71.26 9.38 -91.04
CA ILE A 291 -71.05 10.30 -89.84
C ILE A 291 -71.63 9.63 -88.60
N ALA A 292 -72.78 9.00 -88.66
CA ALA A 292 -73.39 8.34 -87.50
C ALA A 292 -72.57 7.16 -87.03
N ALA A 293 -72.00 6.37 -87.97
CA ALA A 293 -71.08 5.26 -87.68
C ALA A 293 -69.74 5.83 -87.03
N GLY A 294 -69.24 6.92 -87.62
CA GLY A 294 -68.01 7.59 -87.04
C GLY A 294 -68.24 8.15 -85.64
N VAL A 295 -69.42 8.80 -85.41
CA VAL A 295 -69.75 9.33 -84.06
C VAL A 295 -69.99 8.18 -83.07
N GLY A 296 -70.69 7.10 -83.52
CA GLY A 296 -70.86 5.91 -82.67
C GLY A 296 -69.51 5.28 -82.25
N ALA A 297 -68.61 5.10 -83.22
CA ALA A 297 -67.28 4.55 -82.97
C ALA A 297 -66.43 5.53 -82.07
N TYR A 298 -66.62 6.84 -82.26
CA TYR A 298 -65.96 7.85 -81.40
C TYR A 298 -66.44 7.79 -79.94
N LEU A 299 -67.72 7.66 -79.68
CA LEU A 299 -68.30 7.50 -78.34
C LEU A 299 -67.81 6.21 -77.64
N VAL A 300 -67.74 5.10 -78.44
CA VAL A 300 -67.16 3.89 -77.91
C VAL A 300 -65.66 4.04 -77.59
N ARG A 301 -64.90 4.77 -78.45
CA ARG A 301 -63.51 5.06 -78.24
C ARG A 301 -63.31 5.85 -76.93
N LEU A 302 -64.15 6.85 -76.62
CA LEU A 302 -64.11 7.62 -75.36
C LEU A 302 -64.30 6.68 -74.15
N ARG A 303 -65.28 5.79 -74.19
CA ARG A 303 -65.51 4.78 -73.12
C ARG A 303 -64.30 3.86 -72.94
N VAL A 304 -63.71 3.37 -74.05
CA VAL A 304 -62.52 2.53 -74.03
C VAL A 304 -61.31 3.31 -73.44
N SER A 305 -61.18 4.61 -73.73
CA SER A 305 -60.12 5.49 -73.16
C SER A 305 -60.31 5.63 -71.65
N GLU A 306 -61.52 5.87 -71.15
CA GLU A 306 -61.80 5.97 -69.71
C GLU A 306 -61.53 4.66 -68.99
N GLU A 307 -61.91 3.50 -69.60
CA GLU A 307 -61.60 2.19 -69.01
C GLU A 307 -60.09 1.91 -68.97
N THR A 308 -59.34 2.36 -70.00
CA THR A 308 -57.86 2.22 -70.02
C THR A 308 -57.24 3.01 -68.96
N GLU A 309 -57.60 4.31 -68.74
CA GLU A 309 -57.11 5.18 -67.71
C GLU A 309 -57.41 4.60 -66.31
N LYS A 310 -58.61 4.07 -66.09
CA LYS A 310 -58.97 3.47 -64.81
C LYS A 310 -58.12 2.21 -64.52
N LYS A 311 -57.88 1.38 -65.50
CA LYS A 311 -57.03 0.16 -65.33
C LYS A 311 -55.56 0.52 -65.15
N GLU A 312 -55.02 1.54 -65.84
CA GLU A 312 -53.68 2.05 -65.66
C GLU A 312 -53.51 2.63 -64.26
N TRP A 313 -54.46 3.42 -63.75
CA TRP A 313 -54.43 3.97 -62.39
C TRP A 313 -54.46 2.79 -61.37
N GLN A 314 -55.26 1.76 -61.55
CA GLN A 314 -55.28 0.59 -60.67
C GLN A 314 -53.93 -0.16 -60.68
N LYS A 315 -53.36 -0.41 -61.87
CA LYS A 315 -52.07 -1.02 -62.05
C LYS A 315 -50.98 -0.23 -61.34
N ASN A 316 -50.87 1.13 -61.54
CA ASN A 316 -49.90 1.96 -60.96
C ASN A 316 -50.03 1.99 -59.41
N ARG A 317 -51.24 1.95 -58.87
CA ARG A 317 -51.48 1.86 -57.43
C ARG A 317 -50.99 0.55 -56.82
N LEU A 318 -51.21 -0.59 -57.52
CA LEU A 318 -50.75 -1.89 -57.09
C LEU A 318 -49.20 -1.96 -57.14
N LEU A 319 -48.56 -1.48 -58.19
CA LEU A 319 -47.12 -1.42 -58.35
C LEU A 319 -46.49 -0.56 -57.24
N ALA A 320 -47.03 0.62 -56.97
CA ALA A 320 -46.54 1.46 -55.89
C ALA A 320 -46.67 0.83 -54.51
N ARG A 321 -47.73 0.00 -54.29
CA ARG A 321 -47.90 -0.78 -53.06
C ARG A 321 -46.88 -1.89 -52.95
N GLN A 322 -46.63 -2.60 -54.05
CA GLN A 322 -45.60 -3.66 -54.11
C GLN A 322 -44.19 -3.08 -53.84
N GLU A 323 -43.84 -1.97 -54.51
CA GLU A 323 -42.57 -1.28 -54.36
C GLU A 323 -42.37 -0.78 -52.92
N LYS A 324 -43.41 -0.26 -52.31
CA LYS A 324 -43.38 0.18 -50.91
C LYS A 324 -43.11 -1.00 -49.93
N LEU A 325 -43.75 -2.16 -50.18
CA LEU A 325 -43.53 -3.34 -49.34
C LEU A 325 -42.14 -3.92 -49.51
N SER A 326 -41.64 -4.02 -50.76
CA SER A 326 -40.26 -4.51 -51.01
C SER A 326 -39.21 -3.57 -50.43
N TRP A 327 -39.35 -2.24 -50.57
CA TRP A 327 -38.47 -1.26 -49.96
C TRP A 327 -38.51 -1.33 -48.43
N SER A 328 -39.68 -1.46 -47.82
CA SER A 328 -39.81 -1.60 -46.38
C SER A 328 -39.13 -2.85 -45.86
N ARG A 329 -39.26 -3.98 -46.60
CA ARG A 329 -38.60 -5.24 -46.25
C ARG A 329 -37.08 -5.15 -46.32
N GLU A 330 -36.55 -4.52 -47.38
CA GLU A 330 -35.09 -4.35 -47.56
C GLU A 330 -34.51 -3.48 -46.45
N ASN A 331 -35.15 -2.35 -46.12
CA ASN A 331 -34.71 -1.49 -45.02
C ASN A 331 -34.70 -2.21 -43.66
N ILE A 332 -35.74 -3.01 -43.38
CA ILE A 332 -35.78 -3.79 -42.13
C ILE A 332 -34.65 -4.83 -42.13
N ARG A 333 -34.38 -5.44 -43.25
CA ARG A 333 -33.31 -6.44 -43.37
C ARG A 333 -31.93 -5.84 -43.20
N GLU A 334 -31.67 -4.68 -43.78
CA GLU A 334 -30.43 -3.92 -43.60
C GLU A 334 -30.24 -3.50 -42.13
N ALA A 335 -31.28 -2.92 -41.53
CA ALA A 335 -31.26 -2.52 -40.12
C ALA A 335 -31.00 -3.72 -39.17
N ARG A 336 -31.62 -4.88 -39.48
CA ARG A 336 -31.41 -6.11 -38.73
C ARG A 336 -29.96 -6.59 -38.84
N LYS A 337 -29.38 -6.60 -40.05
CA LYS A 337 -27.99 -7.01 -40.28
C LYS A 337 -27.00 -6.10 -39.53
N GLU A 338 -27.28 -4.79 -39.52
CA GLU A 338 -26.46 -3.84 -38.76
C GLU A 338 -26.51 -4.16 -37.26
N LYS A 339 -27.69 -4.44 -36.71
CA LYS A 339 -27.85 -4.78 -35.29
C LYS A 339 -27.25 -6.15 -34.94
N GLU A 340 -27.34 -7.15 -35.84
CA GLU A 340 -26.65 -8.43 -35.66
C GLU A 340 -25.13 -8.26 -35.58
N THR A 341 -24.54 -7.44 -36.45
CA THR A 341 -23.12 -7.13 -36.41
C THR A 341 -22.72 -6.37 -35.11
N ALA A 342 -23.57 -5.43 -34.68
CA ALA A 342 -23.35 -4.72 -33.43
C ALA A 342 -23.40 -5.64 -32.20
N LEU A 343 -24.30 -6.65 -32.20
CA LEU A 343 -24.38 -7.64 -31.14
C LEU A 343 -23.14 -8.55 -31.12
N GLU A 344 -22.64 -8.97 -32.29
CA GLU A 344 -21.41 -9.77 -32.40
C GLU A 344 -20.19 -9.00 -31.86
N ASN A 345 -20.06 -7.71 -32.20
CA ASN A 345 -19.00 -6.86 -31.71
C ASN A 345 -19.07 -6.70 -30.18
N ALA A 346 -20.26 -6.41 -29.64
CA ALA A 346 -20.46 -6.29 -28.20
C ALA A 346 -20.19 -7.62 -27.46
N ALA A 347 -20.53 -8.76 -28.08
CA ALA A 347 -20.22 -10.08 -27.54
C ALA A 347 -18.70 -10.39 -27.58
N ALA A 348 -17.97 -9.86 -28.55
CA ALA A 348 -16.50 -9.96 -28.60
C ALA A 348 -15.86 -9.12 -27.50
N GLU A 349 -16.29 -7.87 -27.32
CA GLU A 349 -15.84 -6.99 -26.24
C GLU A 349 -16.13 -7.59 -24.86
N TYR A 350 -17.31 -8.19 -24.67
CA TYR A 350 -17.64 -8.87 -23.41
C TYR A 350 -16.71 -10.04 -23.12
N ARG A 351 -16.38 -10.85 -24.13
CA ARG A 351 -15.42 -11.96 -23.98
C ARG A 351 -14.01 -11.46 -23.66
N GLU A 352 -13.56 -10.41 -24.30
CA GLU A 352 -12.26 -9.79 -23.99
C GLU A 352 -12.22 -9.26 -22.54
N ALA A 353 -13.27 -8.60 -22.08
CA ALA A 353 -13.40 -8.16 -20.69
C ALA A 353 -13.50 -9.35 -19.71
N GLU A 354 -13.97 -10.51 -20.12
CA GLU A 354 -14.02 -11.73 -19.32
C GLU A 354 -12.66 -12.42 -19.25
N GLU A 355 -11.90 -12.44 -20.31
CA GLU A 355 -10.55 -13.02 -20.41
C GLU A 355 -9.55 -12.25 -19.54
N TYR A 356 -9.72 -10.94 -19.42
CA TYR A 356 -8.90 -10.08 -18.54
C TYR A 356 -8.99 -10.45 -17.04
N VAL A 357 -10.03 -11.16 -16.59
CA VAL A 357 -10.18 -11.64 -15.21
C VAL A 357 -9.42 -12.94 -14.94
N TYR A 358 -9.06 -13.69 -15.98
CA TYR A 358 -8.34 -14.96 -15.84
C TYR A 358 -6.83 -14.80 -15.58
N PHE A 359 -6.24 -13.65 -15.89
CA PHE A 359 -4.85 -13.35 -15.53
C PHE A 359 -4.82 -12.61 -14.21
N PRO A 360 -3.97 -13.03 -13.25
CA PRO A 360 -3.82 -12.29 -12.01
C PRO A 360 -3.37 -10.85 -12.34
N LEU A 361 -4.07 -9.87 -11.77
CA LEU A 361 -3.71 -8.47 -11.92
C LEU A 361 -2.27 -8.28 -11.45
N ALA A 362 -1.50 -7.40 -12.08
CA ALA A 362 -0.14 -7.08 -11.66
C ALA A 362 -0.10 -6.71 -10.17
N GLU A 363 -1.13 -6.03 -9.68
CA GLU A 363 -1.31 -5.69 -8.28
C GLU A 363 -1.49 -6.92 -7.37
N GLU A 364 -2.12 -7.99 -7.85
CA GLU A 364 -2.26 -9.26 -7.11
C GLU A 364 -0.93 -9.99 -7.00
N MET A 365 -0.11 -9.97 -8.05
CA MET A 365 1.25 -10.52 -8.02
C MET A 365 2.14 -9.75 -7.04
N GLU A 366 2.02 -8.41 -6.99
CA GLU A 366 2.73 -7.59 -6.01
C GLU A 366 2.27 -7.89 -4.58
N ILE A 367 0.97 -8.08 -4.35
CA ILE A 367 0.43 -8.50 -3.05
C ILE A 367 1.00 -9.85 -2.63
N GLU A 368 1.09 -10.82 -3.52
CA GLU A 368 1.65 -12.15 -3.24
C GLU A 368 3.15 -12.06 -2.93
N SER A 369 3.90 -11.26 -3.71
CA SER A 369 5.32 -10.99 -3.48
C SER A 369 5.57 -10.33 -2.11
N LEU A 370 4.74 -9.35 -1.74
CA LEU A 370 4.79 -8.70 -0.43
C LEU A 370 4.41 -9.66 0.71
N ASN A 371 3.43 -10.53 0.52
CA ASN A 371 3.08 -11.55 1.51
C ASN A 371 4.23 -12.55 1.73
N LEU A 372 4.89 -12.97 0.65
CA LEU A 372 6.07 -13.83 0.73
C LEU A 372 7.20 -13.13 1.49
N ALA A 373 7.52 -11.88 1.13
CA ALA A 373 8.55 -11.08 1.82
C ALA A 373 8.24 -10.94 3.32
N MET A 374 6.99 -10.63 3.69
CA MET A 374 6.56 -10.54 5.08
C MET A 374 6.67 -11.87 5.82
N THR A 375 6.35 -12.98 5.15
CA THR A 375 6.46 -14.34 5.73
C THR A 375 7.92 -14.69 5.99
N VAL A 376 8.82 -14.41 5.05
CA VAL A 376 10.27 -14.64 5.19
C VAL A 376 10.84 -13.80 6.34
N ILE A 377 10.48 -12.50 6.41
CA ILE A 377 10.92 -11.61 7.50
C ILE A 377 10.43 -12.13 8.86
N ASP A 378 9.18 -12.56 8.96
CA ASP A 378 8.63 -13.12 10.20
C ASP A 378 9.32 -14.42 10.60
N GLN A 379 9.66 -15.27 9.64
CA GLN A 379 10.39 -16.51 9.88
C GLN A 379 11.83 -16.23 10.34
N ILE A 380 12.53 -15.31 9.67
CA ILE A 380 13.87 -14.87 10.08
C ILE A 380 13.82 -14.27 11.48
N SER A 381 12.85 -13.41 11.77
CA SER A 381 12.66 -12.82 13.09
C SER A 381 12.49 -13.88 14.18
N ARG A 382 11.65 -14.88 13.96
CA ARG A 382 11.46 -15.99 14.91
C ARG A 382 12.75 -16.80 15.14
N ASP A 383 13.51 -17.06 14.10
CA ASP A 383 14.77 -17.80 14.21
C ASP A 383 15.83 -17.01 14.98
N ILE A 384 15.91 -15.70 14.76
CA ILE A 384 16.77 -14.78 15.52
C ILE A 384 16.34 -14.76 16.99
N HIS A 385 15.03 -14.57 17.26
CA HIS A 385 14.51 -14.59 18.63
C HIS A 385 14.85 -15.90 19.34
N ARG A 386 14.76 -17.04 18.66
CA ARG A 386 15.11 -18.34 19.23
C ARG A 386 16.60 -18.47 19.55
N GLN A 387 17.48 -18.02 18.63
CA GLN A 387 18.93 -18.14 18.81
C GLN A 387 19.48 -17.12 19.81
N VAL A 388 19.17 -15.83 19.61
CA VAL A 388 19.69 -14.72 20.44
C VAL A 388 19.01 -14.72 21.80
N GLY A 389 17.69 -14.89 21.85
CA GLY A 389 16.93 -15.01 23.08
C GLY A 389 17.37 -16.20 23.91
N GLY A 390 17.72 -17.34 23.27
CA GLY A 390 18.30 -18.49 23.95
C GLY A 390 19.69 -18.23 24.54
N LYS A 391 20.54 -17.46 23.85
CA LYS A 391 21.85 -17.04 24.39
C LYS A 391 21.68 -16.06 25.56
N LEU A 392 20.84 -15.06 25.39
CA LEU A 392 20.54 -14.06 26.42
C LEU A 392 19.98 -14.75 27.69
N ARG A 393 18.98 -15.61 27.55
CA ARG A 393 18.39 -16.36 28.67
C ARG A 393 19.43 -17.19 29.41
N ARG A 394 20.29 -17.92 28.70
CA ARG A 394 21.36 -18.70 29.33
C ARG A 394 22.34 -17.84 30.11
N ARG A 395 22.72 -16.67 29.55
CA ARG A 395 23.64 -15.76 30.22
C ARG A 395 23.01 -15.12 31.46
N ILE A 396 21.76 -14.67 31.37
CA ILE A 396 21.01 -14.15 32.53
C ILE A 396 20.93 -15.21 33.63
N SER A 397 20.54 -16.44 33.27
CA SER A 397 20.45 -17.56 34.24
C SER A 397 21.79 -17.86 34.88
N GLY A 398 22.88 -17.84 34.12
CA GLY A 398 24.23 -18.03 34.65
C GLY A 398 24.63 -16.96 35.66
N ILE A 399 24.47 -15.69 35.31
CA ILE A 399 24.77 -14.56 36.21
C ILE A 399 23.91 -14.68 37.47
N LEU A 400 22.59 -14.87 37.31
CA LEU A 400 21.67 -14.98 38.44
C LEU A 400 22.04 -16.15 39.37
N SER A 401 22.38 -17.31 38.82
CA SER A 401 22.81 -18.46 39.61
C SER A 401 24.06 -18.13 40.42
N GLU A 402 25.08 -17.48 39.84
CA GLU A 402 26.29 -17.09 40.55
C GLU A 402 26.02 -16.09 41.67
N ILE A 403 25.23 -15.02 41.41
CA ILE A 403 24.97 -13.98 42.40
C ILE A 403 23.94 -14.35 43.46
N THR A 404 23.23 -15.47 43.28
CA THR A 404 22.27 -16.01 44.26
C THR A 404 22.74 -17.28 44.92
N GLY A 405 24.00 -17.66 44.71
CA GLY A 405 24.57 -18.91 45.28
C GLY A 405 23.84 -20.18 44.82
N GLY A 406 23.30 -20.21 43.61
CA GLY A 406 22.60 -21.34 43.02
C GLY A 406 21.11 -21.46 43.41
N ARG A 407 20.56 -20.46 44.15
CA ARG A 407 19.15 -20.50 44.56
C ARG A 407 18.18 -20.38 43.38
N TYR A 408 18.55 -19.62 42.36
CA TYR A 408 17.78 -19.44 41.12
C TYR A 408 18.67 -19.77 39.95
N THR A 409 18.37 -20.86 39.27
CA THR A 409 19.22 -21.42 38.24
C THR A 409 18.77 -21.18 36.81
N GLU A 410 17.48 -20.85 36.65
CA GLU A 410 16.90 -20.64 35.33
C GLU A 410 15.86 -19.51 35.31
N ILE A 411 15.99 -18.64 34.33
CA ILE A 411 14.98 -17.64 33.97
C ILE A 411 14.31 -18.09 32.68
N LEU A 412 12.97 -18.09 32.69
CA LEU A 412 12.15 -18.22 31.48
C LEU A 412 11.74 -16.81 31.05
N MET A 413 11.81 -16.56 29.77
CA MET A 413 11.54 -15.24 29.20
C MET A 413 10.74 -15.40 27.91
N ASP A 414 9.67 -14.65 27.78
CA ASP A 414 8.86 -14.60 26.56
C ASP A 414 9.44 -13.60 25.52
N ALA A 415 8.74 -13.43 24.38
CA ALA A 415 9.16 -12.54 23.30
C ALA A 415 9.16 -11.04 23.70
N ASP A 416 8.37 -10.69 24.71
CA ASP A 416 8.25 -9.33 25.24
C ASP A 416 9.13 -9.09 26.46
N LEU A 417 10.07 -10.03 26.75
CA LEU A 417 10.98 -10.04 27.89
C LEU A 417 10.27 -10.10 29.25
N HIS A 418 9.02 -10.58 29.32
CA HIS A 418 8.43 -10.92 30.61
C HIS A 418 9.14 -12.14 31.18
N MET A 419 9.59 -11.99 32.39
CA MET A 419 10.45 -13.00 33.04
C MET A 419 9.68 -13.75 34.14
N THR A 420 9.91 -15.05 34.17
CA THR A 420 9.54 -15.93 35.27
C THR A 420 10.76 -16.71 35.71
N VAL A 421 10.85 -17.07 36.96
CA VAL A 421 12.02 -17.72 37.53
C VAL A 421 11.67 -19.13 37.95
N ASN A 422 12.53 -20.08 37.57
CA ASN A 422 12.44 -21.43 38.05
C ASN A 422 13.24 -21.57 39.37
N THR A 423 12.58 -21.96 40.44
CA THR A 423 13.17 -22.20 41.76
C THR A 423 13.66 -23.64 41.96
N GLY A 424 13.58 -24.48 40.91
CA GLY A 424 13.80 -25.90 41.00
C GLY A 424 12.54 -26.72 41.36
N GLU A 425 11.62 -26.13 42.12
CA GLU A 425 10.34 -26.78 42.49
C GLU A 425 9.17 -26.25 41.67
N ARG A 426 9.17 -24.99 41.35
CA ARG A 426 8.09 -24.29 40.61
C ARG A 426 8.59 -23.07 39.88
N THR A 427 7.84 -22.67 38.86
CA THR A 427 8.03 -21.39 38.16
C THR A 427 7.24 -20.31 38.86
N VAL A 428 7.88 -19.20 39.18
CA VAL A 428 7.32 -18.07 39.94
C VAL A 428 7.44 -16.79 39.13
N PRO A 429 6.38 -15.99 38.97
CA PRO A 429 6.44 -14.69 38.34
C PRO A 429 7.22 -13.68 39.21
N LEU A 430 7.83 -12.65 38.56
CA LEU A 430 8.67 -11.67 39.28
C LEU A 430 7.94 -10.95 40.39
N GLU A 431 6.66 -10.68 40.22
CA GLU A 431 5.80 -9.94 41.18
C GLU A 431 5.64 -10.69 42.50
N SER A 432 5.88 -11.98 42.49
CA SER A 432 5.77 -12.85 43.68
C SER A 432 7.10 -13.00 44.45
N LEU A 433 8.19 -12.38 43.94
CA LEU A 433 9.51 -12.46 44.55
C LEU A 433 9.79 -11.28 45.48
N SER A 434 10.75 -11.45 46.40
CA SER A 434 11.23 -10.35 47.23
C SER A 434 11.90 -9.26 46.36
N ARG A 435 11.78 -7.99 46.77
CA ARG A 435 12.34 -6.88 46.03
C ARG A 435 13.84 -7.03 45.75
N GLY A 436 14.61 -7.48 46.72
CA GLY A 436 16.04 -7.74 46.50
C GLY A 436 16.33 -8.83 45.48
N THR A 437 15.48 -9.86 45.37
CA THR A 437 15.59 -10.90 44.33
C THR A 437 15.24 -10.30 42.95
N VAL A 438 14.18 -9.52 42.87
CA VAL A 438 13.80 -8.83 41.63
C VAL A 438 14.93 -7.93 41.12
N GLU A 439 15.58 -7.18 42.01
CA GLU A 439 16.74 -6.35 41.67
C GLU A 439 17.93 -7.17 41.17
N GLN A 440 18.20 -8.34 41.77
CA GLN A 440 19.23 -9.26 41.27
C GLN A 440 18.92 -9.78 39.85
N ILE A 441 17.66 -10.08 39.57
CA ILE A 441 17.22 -10.53 38.26
C ILE A 441 17.41 -9.43 37.21
N TYR A 442 16.97 -8.20 37.49
CA TYR A 442 17.18 -7.07 36.60
C TYR A 442 18.66 -6.72 36.43
N PHE A 443 19.45 -6.82 37.49
CA PHE A 443 20.91 -6.67 37.39
C PHE A 443 21.50 -7.72 36.44
N SER A 444 21.11 -8.99 36.57
CA SER A 444 21.54 -10.07 35.67
C SER A 444 21.13 -9.83 34.22
N LEU A 445 19.89 -9.34 34.00
CA LEU A 445 19.39 -8.97 32.67
C LEU A 445 20.22 -7.83 32.06
N ARG A 446 20.49 -6.76 32.83
CA ARG A 446 21.27 -5.60 32.36
C ARG A 446 22.70 -6.02 31.98
N MET A 447 23.37 -6.82 32.80
CA MET A 447 24.73 -7.29 32.52
C MET A 447 24.78 -8.19 31.30
N ALA A 448 23.86 -9.15 31.20
CA ALA A 448 23.78 -10.04 30.04
C ALA A 448 23.40 -9.29 28.74
N ALA A 449 22.47 -8.33 28.83
CA ALA A 449 22.12 -7.49 27.70
C ALA A 449 23.29 -6.58 27.28
N GLY A 450 24.04 -6.02 28.25
CA GLY A 450 25.23 -5.24 27.99
C GLY A 450 26.30 -6.05 27.25
N GLU A 451 26.54 -7.29 27.63
CA GLU A 451 27.47 -8.19 26.92
C GLU A 451 26.99 -8.47 25.49
N LEU A 452 25.69 -8.61 25.31
CA LEU A 452 25.09 -8.87 24.00
C LEU A 452 25.13 -7.66 23.09
N LEU A 453 24.69 -6.49 23.60
CA LEU A 453 24.49 -5.27 22.82
C LEU A 453 25.79 -4.47 22.59
N CYS A 454 26.70 -4.47 23.58
CA CYS A 454 27.99 -3.82 23.45
C CYS A 454 29.04 -4.64 22.69
N GLY A 455 28.76 -5.91 22.39
CA GLY A 455 29.62 -6.78 21.58
C GLY A 455 31.04 -6.90 22.15
N ARG A 456 32.05 -6.47 21.36
CA ARG A 456 33.47 -6.50 21.76
C ARG A 456 33.87 -5.31 22.63
N GLU A 457 33.11 -4.23 22.57
CA GLU A 457 33.42 -3.00 23.32
C GLU A 457 32.86 -3.10 24.74
N GLN A 458 33.78 -3.24 25.68
CA GLN A 458 33.41 -3.31 27.09
C GLN A 458 33.42 -1.91 27.71
N LEU A 459 32.24 -1.27 27.78
CA LEU A 459 32.08 -0.01 28.50
C LEU A 459 32.16 -0.23 30.01
N PRO A 460 32.65 0.76 30.79
CA PRO A 460 32.65 0.71 32.26
C PRO A 460 31.25 0.53 32.81
N VAL A 461 31.09 -0.35 33.81
CA VAL A 461 29.85 -0.49 34.56
C VAL A 461 29.75 0.59 35.60
N PHE A 462 28.73 1.42 35.53
CA PHE A 462 28.51 2.50 36.50
C PHE A 462 27.25 2.20 37.34
N LEU A 463 27.41 2.06 38.65
CA LEU A 463 26.38 1.63 39.59
C LEU A 463 26.14 2.73 40.65
N ASP A 464 25.05 3.49 40.50
CA ASP A 464 24.75 4.58 41.44
C ASP A 464 23.73 4.13 42.48
N GLU A 465 24.24 3.85 43.70
CA GLU A 465 23.48 3.38 44.86
C GLU A 465 22.54 2.16 44.60
N VAL A 466 22.97 1.25 43.75
CA VAL A 466 22.15 0.12 43.25
C VAL A 466 21.92 -0.93 44.37
N PHE A 467 22.79 -1.04 45.32
CA PHE A 467 22.79 -2.10 46.33
C PHE A 467 21.98 -1.80 47.60
N GLY A 468 21.16 -0.78 47.58
CA GLY A 468 20.40 -0.33 48.75
C GLY A 468 19.49 -1.40 49.37
N MET A 469 18.95 -2.31 48.56
CA MET A 469 18.04 -3.38 48.99
C MET A 469 18.72 -4.73 49.17
N TYR A 470 20.06 -4.80 49.06
CA TYR A 470 20.80 -6.05 49.22
C TYR A 470 21.18 -6.25 50.69
N ASP A 471 20.99 -7.48 51.19
CA ASP A 471 21.60 -7.94 52.41
C ASP A 471 23.11 -8.22 52.19
N GLU A 472 23.84 -8.53 53.26
CA GLU A 472 25.31 -8.71 53.22
C GLU A 472 25.70 -9.93 52.34
N GLU A 473 24.92 -11.00 52.33
CA GLU A 473 25.21 -12.22 51.56
C GLU A 473 25.03 -11.92 50.05
N ARG A 474 23.94 -11.31 49.67
CA ARG A 474 23.66 -10.90 48.27
C ARG A 474 24.70 -9.93 47.74
N LEU A 475 25.04 -8.90 48.55
CA LEU A 475 26.03 -7.92 48.17
C LEU A 475 27.39 -8.56 48.01
N THR A 476 27.79 -9.45 48.91
CA THR A 476 29.06 -10.20 48.83
C THR A 476 29.13 -11.00 47.52
N SER A 477 28.05 -11.71 47.18
CA SER A 477 27.98 -12.51 45.96
C SER A 477 28.11 -11.69 44.69
N VAL A 478 27.42 -10.54 44.64
CA VAL A 478 27.47 -9.64 43.47
C VAL A 478 28.86 -8.98 43.36
N LEU A 479 29.45 -8.51 44.44
CA LEU A 479 30.80 -7.90 44.43
C LEU A 479 31.86 -8.93 44.00
N LYS A 480 31.77 -10.16 44.46
CA LYS A 480 32.64 -11.27 43.99
C LYS A 480 32.47 -11.56 42.51
N TRP A 481 31.20 -11.50 41.99
CA TRP A 481 30.93 -11.66 40.58
C TRP A 481 31.51 -10.51 39.76
N LEU A 482 31.29 -9.26 40.17
CA LEU A 482 31.86 -8.07 39.53
C LEU A 482 33.40 -8.08 39.49
N ALA A 483 34.05 -8.56 40.56
CA ALA A 483 35.52 -8.67 40.63
C ALA A 483 36.10 -9.73 39.64
N LYS A 484 35.29 -10.72 39.21
CA LYS A 484 35.72 -11.72 38.22
C LYS A 484 35.54 -11.19 36.77
N GLU A 485 34.66 -10.25 36.58
CA GLU A 485 34.43 -9.63 35.26
C GLU A 485 35.63 -8.76 34.87
N LYS A 486 36.11 -8.98 33.63
CA LYS A 486 37.28 -8.22 33.12
C LYS A 486 36.82 -6.87 32.55
N ARG A 487 36.18 -6.07 33.40
CA ARG A 487 35.74 -4.71 33.02
C ARG A 487 35.83 -3.77 34.21
N GLN A 488 36.01 -2.53 33.91
CA GLN A 488 36.01 -1.48 34.94
C GLN A 488 34.61 -1.32 35.55
N VAL A 489 34.53 -1.26 36.86
CA VAL A 489 33.31 -1.06 37.62
C VAL A 489 33.45 0.16 38.51
N ILE A 490 32.51 1.09 38.44
CA ILE A 490 32.45 2.30 39.28
C ILE A 490 31.18 2.22 40.12
N ILE A 491 31.36 2.03 41.43
CA ILE A 491 30.29 1.90 42.42
C ILE A 491 30.21 3.20 43.22
N CYS A 492 29.07 3.90 43.11
CA CYS A 492 28.78 5.04 43.99
C CYS A 492 28.07 4.53 45.24
N SER A 493 28.60 4.85 46.39
CA SER A 493 27.99 4.47 47.68
C SER A 493 28.13 5.56 48.74
N CYS A 494 27.11 5.72 49.54
CA CYS A 494 27.13 6.51 50.77
C CYS A 494 27.46 5.67 52.02
N ARG A 495 27.61 4.33 51.85
CA ARG A 495 27.85 3.39 52.95
C ARG A 495 29.27 2.82 52.87
N GLN A 496 29.84 2.49 54.02
CA GLN A 496 31.14 1.82 54.08
C GLN A 496 31.07 0.32 53.82
N ARG A 497 29.88 -0.24 53.89
CA ARG A 497 29.58 -1.67 53.74
C ARG A 497 30.19 -2.32 52.48
N GLU A 498 30.12 -1.66 51.33
CA GLU A 498 30.68 -2.14 50.08
C GLU A 498 32.21 -2.32 50.20
N MET A 499 32.90 -1.34 50.79
CA MET A 499 34.35 -1.37 51.00
C MET A 499 34.74 -2.45 52.01
N GLU A 500 34.04 -2.52 53.15
CA GLU A 500 34.28 -3.56 54.18
C GLU A 500 34.15 -4.97 53.63
N ILE A 501 33.16 -5.24 52.74
CA ILE A 501 32.97 -6.52 52.11
C ILE A 501 34.10 -6.81 51.10
N LEU A 502 34.53 -5.81 50.31
CA LEU A 502 35.63 -5.97 49.38
C LEU A 502 36.94 -6.30 50.13
N GLU A 503 37.23 -5.60 51.21
CA GLU A 503 38.40 -5.82 52.06
C GLU A 503 38.36 -7.22 52.72
N LYS A 504 37.24 -7.59 53.33
CA LYS A 504 37.01 -8.90 53.97
C LYS A 504 37.24 -10.06 53.03
N ASN A 505 36.94 -9.87 51.73
CA ASN A 505 37.08 -10.92 50.70
C ASN A 505 38.39 -10.79 49.90
N GLY A 506 39.32 -9.90 50.27
CA GLY A 506 40.59 -9.69 49.59
C GLY A 506 40.47 -9.20 48.16
N ILE A 507 39.39 -8.48 47.83
CA ILE A 507 39.16 -7.86 46.53
C ILE A 507 39.77 -6.49 46.51
N SER A 508 40.72 -6.26 45.61
CA SER A 508 41.33 -4.92 45.42
C SER A 508 40.35 -3.94 44.81
N TYR A 509 40.35 -2.72 45.29
CA TYR A 509 39.56 -1.63 44.77
C TYR A 509 40.26 -0.27 44.94
N ASN A 510 39.90 0.68 44.10
CA ASN A 510 40.32 2.07 44.21
C ASN A 510 39.26 2.88 44.96
N LYS A 511 39.65 3.60 46.03
CA LYS A 511 38.74 4.44 46.81
C LYS A 511 38.85 5.88 46.36
N ILE A 512 37.76 6.48 45.94
CA ILE A 512 37.67 7.89 45.57
C ILE A 512 36.68 8.56 46.53
N VAL A 513 37.11 9.61 47.23
CA VAL A 513 36.29 10.34 48.22
C VAL A 513 35.81 11.65 47.61
N LEU A 514 34.48 11.90 47.65
CA LEU A 514 33.83 13.13 47.18
C LEU A 514 33.64 14.17 48.26
#